data_6f055993503f082e2b9cfd6305b0244c
#
_entry.id   6f055993503f082e2b9cfd6305b0244c
#
_cell.length_a   1.000
_cell.length_b   1.000
_cell.length_c   1.000
_cell.angle_alpha   90.00
_cell.angle_beta   90.00
_cell.angle_gamma   90.00
#
_symmetry.space_group_name_H-M   'P 1'
#
loop_
_entity.id
_entity.type
_entity.pdbx_description
1 polymer ?
#
loop_
_entity_poly.entity_id
_entity_poly.type
_entity_poly.pdbx_seq_one_letter_code
_entity_poly.pdbx_strand_id
1 'polypeptide(L)'
;MNYIVRMKDKLDKLSETDKEFKQCIKGMTKEQAYQFFKAHKGVYLYNTEETKAEFAKMTGRRCSFCTKQISDFHTEMTVEHIETKQDCPEKIYQWDNLLCACRSCNTKRSTKKYLADKYLDPAKVKDIERYFCFRADGSISADKTLSAAETKKAEYMIELYQLDREDLDTERREFFNNLMDDEYFQILKRRSKDSQDIHFWSVFAYYKRRMEDGK
;
A
#
# COMPACT_ATOMS: atom_id res chain seq x y z
N MET A 1 3.02 5.28 4.72
CA MET A 1 2.06 4.14 4.76
C MET A 1 0.98 4.43 5.77
N ASN A 2 -0.20 3.87 5.61
CA ASN A 2 -1.32 4.02 6.52
C ASN A 2 -1.90 2.64 6.86
N TYR A 3 -2.40 2.47 8.10
CA TYR A 3 -3.10 1.24 8.46
C TYR A 3 -4.39 1.08 7.66
N ILE A 4 -4.60 -0.11 7.14
CA ILE A 4 -5.74 -0.47 6.30
C ILE A 4 -6.53 -1.56 7.01
N VAL A 5 -7.81 -1.33 7.24
CA VAL A 5 -8.68 -2.36 7.80
C VAL A 5 -9.12 -3.31 6.68
N ARG A 6 -8.59 -4.53 6.67
CA ARG A 6 -9.12 -5.57 5.76
C ARG A 6 -10.53 -5.94 6.17
N MET A 7 -11.42 -5.93 5.20
CA MET A 7 -12.75 -6.52 5.39
C MET A 7 -12.58 -8.02 5.66
N LYS A 8 -13.33 -8.52 6.64
CA LYS A 8 -13.28 -9.96 7.02
C LYS A 8 -13.92 -10.86 5.97
N ASP A 9 -14.86 -10.31 5.22
CA ASP A 9 -15.57 -11.05 4.20
C ASP A 9 -14.67 -11.16 2.97
N LYS A 10 -14.28 -12.39 2.68
CA LYS A 10 -13.56 -12.72 1.45
C LYS A 10 -14.51 -12.46 0.29
N LEU A 11 -13.99 -11.83 -0.75
CA LEU A 11 -14.70 -11.70 -2.01
C LEU A 11 -15.02 -13.10 -2.53
N ASP A 12 -16.29 -13.45 -2.65
CA ASP A 12 -16.71 -14.82 -2.99
C ASP A 12 -16.09 -15.27 -4.30
N LYS A 13 -16.17 -14.44 -5.33
CA LYS A 13 -15.60 -14.72 -6.64
C LYS A 13 -14.06 -14.89 -6.60
N LEU A 14 -13.35 -14.06 -5.85
CA LEU A 14 -11.90 -14.21 -5.69
C LEU A 14 -11.56 -15.48 -4.92
N SER A 15 -12.35 -15.83 -3.92
CA SER A 15 -12.18 -17.06 -3.13
C SER A 15 -12.43 -18.32 -3.95
N GLU A 16 -13.41 -18.30 -4.84
CA GLU A 16 -13.67 -19.38 -5.80
C GLU A 16 -12.49 -19.51 -6.78
N THR A 17 -12.07 -18.41 -7.36
CA THR A 17 -10.90 -18.36 -8.26
C THR A 17 -9.64 -18.92 -7.57
N ASP A 18 -9.40 -18.57 -6.30
CA ASP A 18 -8.26 -19.10 -5.52
C ASP A 18 -8.34 -20.62 -5.37
N LYS A 19 -9.52 -21.16 -5.06
CA LYS A 19 -9.72 -22.61 -4.93
C LYS A 19 -9.49 -23.34 -6.25
N GLU A 20 -10.10 -22.86 -7.33
CA GLU A 20 -9.97 -23.46 -8.66
C GLU A 20 -8.52 -23.42 -9.13
N PHE A 21 -7.87 -22.28 -9.02
CA PHE A 21 -6.48 -22.13 -9.42
C PHE A 21 -5.55 -23.06 -8.66
N LYS A 22 -5.69 -23.15 -7.32
CA LYS A 22 -4.90 -24.06 -6.50
C LYS A 22 -5.11 -25.54 -6.87
N GLN A 23 -6.32 -25.90 -7.28
CA GLN A 23 -6.59 -27.25 -7.76
C GLN A 23 -5.86 -27.53 -9.08
N CYS A 24 -5.85 -26.57 -10.00
CA CYS A 24 -5.15 -26.70 -11.27
C CYS A 24 -3.63 -26.81 -11.11
N ILE A 25 -3.02 -26.10 -10.17
CA ILE A 25 -1.56 -26.09 -9.95
C ILE A 25 -1.09 -27.18 -8.96
N LYS A 26 -1.99 -28.01 -8.46
CA LYS A 26 -1.66 -29.07 -7.49
C LYS A 26 -0.59 -30.02 -8.07
N GLY A 27 0.51 -30.17 -7.34
CA GLY A 27 1.65 -31.01 -7.75
C GLY A 27 2.63 -30.36 -8.73
N MET A 28 2.37 -29.12 -9.17
CA MET A 28 3.32 -28.35 -9.97
C MET A 28 4.44 -27.77 -9.12
N THR A 29 5.61 -27.60 -9.70
CA THR A 29 6.65 -26.75 -9.12
C THR A 29 6.23 -25.28 -9.18
N LYS A 30 6.85 -24.38 -8.39
CA LYS A 30 6.56 -22.93 -8.44
C LYS A 30 6.68 -22.36 -9.85
N GLU A 31 7.71 -22.72 -10.58
CA GLU A 31 7.92 -22.26 -11.96
C GLU A 31 6.78 -22.73 -12.88
N GLN A 32 6.41 -24.01 -12.80
CA GLN A 32 5.30 -24.56 -13.60
C GLN A 32 3.98 -23.86 -13.28
N ALA A 33 3.69 -23.65 -12.00
CA ALA A 33 2.48 -22.94 -11.55
C ALA A 33 2.46 -21.48 -12.03
N TYR A 34 3.60 -20.79 -12.01
CA TYR A 34 3.71 -19.43 -12.53
C TYR A 34 3.54 -19.37 -14.07
N GLN A 35 4.09 -20.33 -14.81
CA GLN A 35 3.88 -20.44 -16.26
C GLN A 35 2.41 -20.76 -16.58
N PHE A 36 1.76 -21.64 -15.81
CA PHE A 36 0.34 -21.90 -15.92
C PHE A 36 -0.48 -20.63 -15.72
N PHE A 37 -0.19 -19.85 -14.66
CA PHE A 37 -0.84 -18.54 -14.45
C PHE A 37 -0.65 -17.62 -15.67
N LYS A 38 0.55 -17.49 -16.21
CA LYS A 38 0.82 -16.64 -17.37
C LYS A 38 0.00 -17.03 -18.60
N ALA A 39 -0.15 -18.31 -18.82
CA ALA A 39 -0.93 -18.85 -19.94
C ALA A 39 -2.45 -18.62 -19.79
N HIS A 40 -2.94 -18.47 -18.55
CA HIS A 40 -4.38 -18.38 -18.24
C HIS A 40 -4.80 -17.03 -17.65
N LYS A 41 -4.04 -15.95 -17.87
CA LYS A 41 -4.34 -14.61 -17.32
C LYS A 41 -5.74 -14.08 -17.65
N GLY A 42 -6.32 -14.47 -18.79
CA GLY A 42 -7.66 -14.07 -19.19
C GLY A 42 -8.79 -14.87 -18.54
N VAL A 43 -8.47 -16.01 -17.93
CA VAL A 43 -9.44 -16.91 -17.26
C VAL A 43 -9.56 -16.57 -15.78
N TYR A 44 -8.43 -16.43 -15.12
CA TYR A 44 -8.38 -16.15 -13.68
C TYR A 44 -8.06 -14.69 -13.44
N LEU A 45 -8.99 -13.97 -12.82
CA LEU A 45 -8.87 -12.51 -12.61
C LEU A 45 -8.85 -12.18 -11.12
N TYR A 46 -7.84 -11.43 -10.68
CA TYR A 46 -7.78 -10.83 -9.34
C TYR A 46 -8.02 -9.32 -9.35
N ASN A 47 -7.95 -8.67 -10.52
CA ASN A 47 -8.18 -7.23 -10.69
C ASN A 47 -9.56 -6.97 -11.29
N THR A 48 -10.60 -7.45 -10.60
CA THR A 48 -12.00 -7.26 -11.00
C THR A 48 -12.57 -5.95 -10.45
N GLU A 49 -13.68 -5.47 -10.97
CA GLU A 49 -14.38 -4.28 -10.44
C GLU A 49 -14.82 -4.50 -8.98
N GLU A 50 -15.20 -5.72 -8.61
CA GLU A 50 -15.51 -6.10 -7.22
C GLU A 50 -14.29 -5.93 -6.33
N THR A 51 -13.13 -6.46 -6.73
CA THR A 51 -11.86 -6.30 -6.01
C THR A 51 -11.46 -4.83 -5.87
N LYS A 52 -11.63 -4.04 -6.94
CA LYS A 52 -11.37 -2.59 -6.89
C LYS A 52 -12.32 -1.86 -5.95
N ALA A 53 -13.60 -2.19 -5.96
CA ALA A 53 -14.59 -1.59 -5.08
C ALA A 53 -14.26 -1.85 -3.60
N GLU A 54 -13.82 -3.06 -3.26
CA GLU A 54 -13.40 -3.37 -1.89
C GLU A 54 -12.11 -2.63 -1.51
N PHE A 55 -11.12 -2.53 -2.40
CA PHE A 55 -9.95 -1.70 -2.15
C PHE A 55 -10.30 -0.22 -1.97
N ALA A 56 -11.25 0.31 -2.73
CA ALA A 56 -11.72 1.69 -2.56
C ALA A 56 -12.28 1.94 -1.16
N LYS A 57 -13.10 1.01 -0.65
CA LYS A 57 -13.64 1.08 0.73
C LYS A 57 -12.53 0.99 1.78
N MET A 58 -11.61 0.03 1.62
CA MET A 58 -10.54 -0.23 2.59
C MET A 58 -9.54 0.94 2.69
N THR A 59 -9.19 1.55 1.57
CA THR A 59 -8.09 2.52 1.47
C THR A 59 -8.56 3.97 1.37
N GLY A 60 -9.87 4.20 1.23
CA GLY A 60 -10.39 5.53 0.87
C GLY A 60 -9.80 6.01 -0.46
N ARG A 61 -9.70 5.12 -1.44
CA ARG A 61 -9.14 5.38 -2.78
C ARG A 61 -7.69 5.86 -2.78
N ARG A 62 -6.90 5.45 -1.78
CA ARG A 62 -5.47 5.79 -1.67
C ARG A 62 -4.57 4.58 -1.92
N CYS A 63 -3.36 4.87 -2.35
CA CYS A 63 -2.30 3.86 -2.43
C CYS A 63 -1.91 3.38 -1.03
N SER A 64 -1.84 2.07 -0.81
CA SER A 64 -1.43 1.47 0.47
C SER A 64 -0.01 1.86 0.91
N PHE A 65 0.83 2.29 -0.03
CA PHE A 65 2.24 2.56 0.22
C PHE A 65 2.55 4.06 0.35
N CYS A 66 2.35 4.85 -0.70
CA CYS A 66 2.64 6.28 -0.65
C CYS A 66 1.50 7.11 -0.04
N THR A 67 0.32 6.52 0.16
CA THR A 67 -0.91 7.15 0.68
C THR A 67 -1.47 8.30 -0.16
N LYS A 68 -0.92 8.49 -1.36
CA LYS A 68 -1.46 9.40 -2.35
C LYS A 68 -2.87 8.97 -2.75
N GLN A 69 -3.79 9.91 -2.88
CA GLN A 69 -5.11 9.66 -3.46
C GLN A 69 -4.95 9.30 -4.94
N ILE A 70 -5.68 8.30 -5.38
CA ILE A 70 -5.69 7.85 -6.77
C ILE A 70 -6.86 8.56 -7.45
N SER A 71 -6.55 9.54 -8.30
CA SER A 71 -7.54 10.43 -8.92
C SER A 71 -8.51 9.68 -9.82
N ASP A 72 -8.00 8.86 -10.73
CA ASP A 72 -8.80 7.91 -11.48
C ASP A 72 -8.58 6.50 -10.94
N PHE A 73 -9.41 6.13 -9.96
CA PHE A 73 -9.27 4.84 -9.29
C PHE A 73 -9.48 3.64 -10.22
N HIS A 74 -10.26 3.77 -11.25
CA HIS A 74 -10.53 2.68 -12.20
C HIS A 74 -9.35 2.38 -13.11
N THR A 75 -8.64 3.41 -13.57
CA THR A 75 -7.54 3.26 -14.55
C THR A 75 -6.15 3.26 -13.89
N GLU A 76 -5.97 3.97 -12.78
CA GLU A 76 -4.66 4.15 -12.13
C GLU A 76 -4.43 3.20 -10.96
N MET A 77 -5.51 2.67 -10.36
CA MET A 77 -5.38 1.67 -9.32
C MET A 77 -4.89 0.35 -9.90
N THR A 78 -3.93 -0.23 -9.20
CA THR A 78 -3.38 -1.55 -9.51
C THR A 78 -3.43 -2.45 -8.28
N VAL A 79 -3.44 -3.76 -8.50
CA VAL A 79 -3.33 -4.75 -7.42
C VAL A 79 -1.86 -5.16 -7.30
N GLU A 80 -1.30 -4.92 -6.13
CA GLU A 80 0.04 -5.34 -5.74
C GLU A 80 -0.01 -6.64 -4.95
N HIS A 81 0.93 -7.56 -5.24
CA HIS A 81 1.11 -8.80 -4.51
C HIS A 81 2.22 -8.65 -3.47
N ILE A 82 1.90 -8.84 -2.19
CA ILE A 82 2.88 -8.79 -1.09
C ILE A 82 4.01 -9.79 -1.36
N GLU A 83 3.66 -11.05 -1.51
CA GLU A 83 4.55 -12.09 -1.99
C GLU A 83 4.36 -12.24 -3.51
N THR A 84 5.45 -12.17 -4.26
CA THR A 84 5.36 -12.06 -5.72
C THR A 84 4.71 -13.30 -6.34
N LYS A 85 4.06 -13.10 -7.47
CA LYS A 85 3.42 -14.19 -8.24
C LYS A 85 4.38 -15.29 -8.65
N GLN A 86 5.64 -14.94 -8.84
CA GLN A 86 6.69 -15.90 -9.20
C GLN A 86 7.17 -16.71 -8.01
N ASP A 87 7.35 -16.06 -6.84
CA ASP A 87 7.85 -16.74 -5.64
C ASP A 87 6.77 -17.57 -4.94
N CYS A 88 5.51 -17.12 -5.01
CA CYS A 88 4.37 -17.73 -4.33
C CYS A 88 3.14 -17.80 -5.25
N PRO A 89 3.17 -18.57 -6.34
CA PRO A 89 2.06 -18.65 -7.28
C PRO A 89 0.76 -19.16 -6.63
N GLU A 90 0.84 -19.95 -5.59
CA GLU A 90 -0.32 -20.41 -4.80
C GLU A 90 -1.03 -19.31 -4.02
N LYS A 91 -0.44 -18.10 -3.97
CA LYS A 91 -1.00 -16.94 -3.28
C LYS A 91 -1.51 -15.83 -4.22
N ILE A 92 -1.53 -16.07 -5.51
CA ILE A 92 -1.90 -15.04 -6.52
C ILE A 92 -3.31 -14.50 -6.27
N TYR A 93 -4.25 -15.35 -5.84
CA TYR A 93 -5.66 -15.00 -5.62
C TYR A 93 -6.03 -14.92 -4.14
N GLN A 94 -5.06 -15.04 -3.22
CA GLN A 94 -5.33 -14.89 -1.79
C GLN A 94 -5.53 -13.42 -1.44
N TRP A 95 -6.70 -13.09 -0.90
CA TRP A 95 -7.04 -11.74 -0.47
C TRP A 95 -5.99 -11.11 0.44
N ASP A 96 -5.44 -11.90 1.37
CA ASP A 96 -4.42 -11.45 2.31
C ASP A 96 -3.06 -11.15 1.66
N ASN A 97 -2.85 -11.58 0.42
CA ASN A 97 -1.66 -11.29 -0.37
C ASN A 97 -1.81 -10.10 -1.31
N LEU A 98 -3.00 -9.47 -1.34
CA LEU A 98 -3.32 -8.39 -2.28
C LEU A 98 -3.42 -7.06 -1.55
N LEU A 99 -2.88 -6.00 -2.16
CA LEU A 99 -2.97 -4.61 -1.69
C LEU A 99 -3.28 -3.66 -2.85
N CYS A 100 -3.97 -2.57 -2.52
CA CYS A 100 -4.19 -1.47 -3.45
C CYS A 100 -2.90 -0.66 -3.63
N ALA A 101 -2.48 -0.46 -4.86
CA ALA A 101 -1.34 0.40 -5.19
C ALA A 101 -1.68 1.36 -6.32
N CYS A 102 -1.10 2.57 -6.31
CA CYS A 102 -1.07 3.38 -7.53
C CYS A 102 -0.10 2.76 -8.53
N ARG A 103 -0.32 3.04 -9.81
CA ARG A 103 0.53 2.54 -10.90
C ARG A 103 2.02 2.80 -10.64
N SER A 104 2.36 4.00 -10.18
CA SER A 104 3.74 4.38 -9.89
C SER A 104 4.39 3.48 -8.84
N CYS A 105 3.77 3.28 -7.67
CA CYS A 105 4.31 2.40 -6.63
C CYS A 105 4.43 0.95 -7.07
N ASN A 106 3.45 0.44 -7.83
CA ASN A 106 3.50 -0.91 -8.36
C ASN A 106 4.61 -1.09 -9.41
N THR A 107 4.75 -0.13 -10.34
CA THR A 107 5.79 -0.19 -11.40
C THR A 107 7.20 0.01 -10.84
N LYS A 108 7.35 0.88 -9.83
CA LYS A 108 8.64 1.21 -9.21
C LYS A 108 9.06 0.24 -8.12
N ARG A 109 8.18 -0.71 -7.76
CA ARG A 109 8.56 -1.75 -6.80
C ARG A 109 9.86 -2.42 -7.23
N SER A 110 10.81 -2.44 -6.31
CA SER A 110 12.10 -3.08 -6.52
C SER A 110 11.93 -4.60 -6.71
N THR A 111 12.84 -5.22 -7.45
CA THR A 111 12.91 -6.68 -7.64
C THR A 111 13.43 -7.41 -6.38
N LYS A 112 13.65 -6.70 -5.27
CA LYS A 112 14.08 -7.30 -4.01
C LYS A 112 13.13 -8.39 -3.57
N LYS A 113 13.72 -9.46 -3.07
CA LYS A 113 12.98 -10.58 -2.51
C LYS A 113 12.15 -10.11 -1.31
N TYR A 114 10.93 -10.63 -1.22
CA TYR A 114 10.09 -10.45 -0.04
C TYR A 114 10.78 -11.03 1.21
N LEU A 115 10.85 -10.23 2.27
CA LEU A 115 11.41 -10.62 3.56
C LEU A 115 10.33 -10.42 4.64
N ALA A 116 9.72 -11.53 5.07
CA ALA A 116 8.59 -11.51 6.00
C ALA A 116 8.91 -10.84 7.35
N ASP A 117 10.16 -10.97 7.82
CA ASP A 117 10.66 -10.36 9.06
C ASP A 117 10.83 -8.84 8.97
N LYS A 118 10.96 -8.30 7.76
CA LYS A 118 11.14 -6.86 7.49
C LYS A 118 9.92 -6.17 6.91
N TYR A 119 9.00 -6.92 6.33
CA TYR A 119 7.84 -6.33 5.68
C TYR A 119 6.84 -5.76 6.69
N LEU A 120 6.50 -4.49 6.54
CA LEU A 120 5.42 -3.84 7.28
C LEU A 120 4.14 -3.94 6.47
N ASP A 121 3.30 -4.92 6.78
CA ASP A 121 2.00 -5.07 6.12
C ASP A 121 1.03 -3.95 6.60
N PRO A 122 0.59 -3.05 5.71
CA PRO A 122 -0.33 -1.98 6.08
C PRO A 122 -1.67 -2.48 6.65
N ALA A 123 -2.03 -3.72 6.37
CA ALA A 123 -3.26 -4.32 6.87
C ALA A 123 -3.10 -5.07 8.20
N LYS A 124 -1.87 -5.16 8.73
CA LYS A 124 -1.58 -5.85 10.00
C LYS A 124 -0.95 -4.95 11.05
N VAL A 125 -0.16 -3.98 10.63
CA VAL A 125 0.56 -3.06 11.53
C VAL A 125 -0.29 -1.82 11.79
N LYS A 126 -0.99 -1.77 12.94
CA LYS A 126 -1.95 -0.70 13.26
C LYS A 126 -1.34 0.69 13.28
N ASP A 127 -0.14 0.85 13.85
CA ASP A 127 0.52 2.14 13.99
C ASP A 127 1.67 2.29 12.97
N ILE A 128 1.42 1.87 11.73
CA ILE A 128 2.45 1.82 10.68
C ILE A 128 3.03 3.21 10.38
N GLU A 129 2.27 4.27 10.57
CA GLU A 129 2.70 5.65 10.35
C GLU A 129 3.85 6.07 11.25
N ARG A 130 3.97 5.50 12.46
CA ARG A 130 5.04 5.82 13.40
C ARG A 130 6.44 5.42 12.91
N TYR A 131 6.49 4.50 11.92
CA TYR A 131 7.76 4.05 11.36
C TYR A 131 8.43 5.08 10.46
N PHE A 132 7.71 6.12 10.04
CA PHE A 132 8.18 7.06 9.02
C PHE A 132 8.18 8.49 9.53
N CYS A 133 9.26 9.20 9.19
CA CYS A 133 9.43 10.63 9.37
C CYS A 133 9.33 11.33 8.01
N PHE A 134 8.51 12.37 7.93
CA PHE A 134 8.36 13.21 6.74
C PHE A 134 8.94 14.60 7.02
N ARG A 135 9.70 15.16 6.09
CA ARG A 135 10.29 16.48 6.21
C ARG A 135 9.62 17.48 5.28
N ALA A 136 9.85 18.77 5.54
CA ALA A 136 9.30 19.86 4.75
C ALA A 136 9.77 19.87 3.29
N ASP A 137 10.93 19.29 3.00
CA ASP A 137 11.44 19.11 1.63
C ASP A 137 10.77 17.94 0.88
N GLY A 138 9.83 17.25 1.53
CA GLY A 138 9.10 16.11 0.99
C GLY A 138 9.78 14.76 1.22
N SER A 139 11.03 14.76 1.70
CA SER A 139 11.78 13.52 1.93
C SER A 139 11.16 12.65 3.03
N ILE A 140 11.34 11.33 2.89
CA ILE A 140 10.91 10.32 3.86
C ILE A 140 12.12 9.58 4.42
N SER A 141 12.08 9.24 5.69
CA SER A 141 13.08 8.37 6.31
C SER A 141 12.43 7.52 7.41
N ALA A 142 13.17 6.55 7.96
CA ALA A 142 12.80 5.91 9.21
C ALA A 142 12.75 6.93 10.34
N ASP A 143 11.78 6.80 11.25
CA ASP A 143 11.69 7.67 12.42
C ASP A 143 12.86 7.39 13.39
N LYS A 144 13.41 8.44 13.96
CA LYS A 144 14.59 8.38 14.84
C LYS A 144 14.32 7.72 16.19
N THR A 145 13.06 7.58 16.59
CA THR A 145 12.65 6.97 17.87
C THR A 145 12.54 5.46 17.80
N LEU A 146 12.69 4.89 16.60
CA LEU A 146 12.60 3.45 16.37
C LEU A 146 13.81 2.69 16.94
N SER A 147 13.58 1.47 17.38
CA SER A 147 14.66 0.52 17.64
C SER A 147 15.40 0.16 16.34
N ALA A 148 16.61 -0.35 16.43
CA ALA A 148 17.40 -0.75 15.27
C ALA A 148 16.69 -1.80 14.39
N ALA A 149 15.89 -2.70 14.98
CA ALA A 149 15.10 -3.68 14.24
C ALA A 149 13.93 -3.03 13.48
N GLU A 150 13.25 -2.08 14.09
CA GLU A 150 12.16 -1.33 13.47
C GLU A 150 12.66 -0.40 12.37
N THR A 151 13.81 0.26 12.58
CA THR A 151 14.48 1.09 11.56
C THR A 151 14.74 0.28 10.29
N LYS A 152 15.29 -0.94 10.42
CA LYS A 152 15.52 -1.84 9.27
C LYS A 152 14.23 -2.21 8.53
N LYS A 153 13.11 -2.31 9.24
CA LYS A 153 11.80 -2.55 8.60
C LYS A 153 11.34 -1.33 7.82
N ALA A 154 11.43 -0.13 8.40
CA ALA A 154 11.06 1.10 7.73
C ALA A 154 11.92 1.35 6.47
N GLU A 155 13.24 1.22 6.59
CA GLU A 155 14.19 1.36 5.48
C GLU A 155 13.90 0.34 4.36
N TYR A 156 13.63 -0.92 4.73
CA TYR A 156 13.25 -1.95 3.78
C TYR A 156 11.99 -1.57 2.98
N MET A 157 10.97 -1.01 3.63
CA MET A 157 9.75 -0.59 2.93
C MET A 157 9.98 0.62 2.03
N ILE A 158 10.78 1.59 2.50
CA ILE A 158 11.16 2.76 1.69
C ILE A 158 11.87 2.29 0.41
N GLU A 159 12.85 1.42 0.54
CA GLU A 159 13.62 0.91 -0.58
C GLU A 159 12.79 -0.01 -1.50
N LEU A 160 11.95 -0.90 -0.92
CA LEU A 160 11.15 -1.85 -1.67
C LEU A 160 10.19 -1.15 -2.64
N TYR A 161 9.56 -0.06 -2.21
CA TYR A 161 8.58 0.69 -2.99
C TYR A 161 9.12 2.03 -3.51
N GLN A 162 10.43 2.27 -3.36
CA GLN A 162 11.09 3.53 -3.74
C GLN A 162 10.27 4.74 -3.25
N LEU A 163 9.95 4.76 -1.95
CA LEU A 163 9.12 5.81 -1.38
C LEU A 163 9.86 7.15 -1.25
N ASP A 164 11.18 7.15 -1.39
CA ASP A 164 12.11 8.28 -1.38
C ASP A 164 12.44 8.81 -2.79
N ARG A 165 11.66 8.44 -3.81
CA ARG A 165 11.87 8.89 -5.18
C ARG A 165 11.46 10.36 -5.36
N GLU A 166 12.15 11.05 -6.25
CA GLU A 166 12.05 12.50 -6.47
C GLU A 166 10.63 13.00 -6.82
N ASP A 167 9.87 12.23 -7.61
CA ASP A 167 8.49 12.57 -7.94
C ASP A 167 7.59 12.60 -6.70
N LEU A 168 7.74 11.65 -5.79
CA LEU A 168 7.00 11.64 -4.53
C LEU A 168 7.48 12.72 -3.55
N ASP A 169 8.77 12.98 -3.49
CA ASP A 169 9.32 14.02 -2.63
C ASP A 169 8.81 15.39 -3.06
N THR A 170 8.75 15.64 -4.36
CA THR A 170 8.20 16.88 -4.92
C THR A 170 6.72 17.04 -4.58
N GLU A 171 5.89 16.03 -4.84
CA GLU A 171 4.46 16.07 -4.53
C GLU A 171 4.18 16.20 -3.01
N ARG A 172 4.98 15.54 -2.16
CA ARG A 172 4.85 15.68 -0.70
C ARG A 172 5.25 17.06 -0.21
N ARG A 173 6.31 17.65 -0.77
CA ARG A 173 6.72 19.01 -0.46
C ARG A 173 5.62 20.01 -0.78
N GLU A 174 4.99 19.90 -1.95
CA GLU A 174 3.86 20.74 -2.32
C GLU A 174 2.70 20.59 -1.35
N PHE A 175 2.36 19.35 -1.02
CA PHE A 175 1.30 19.06 -0.04
C PHE A 175 1.66 19.61 1.35
N PHE A 176 2.92 19.45 1.79
CA PHE A 176 3.39 19.96 3.07
C PHE A 176 3.31 21.50 3.12
N ASN A 177 3.71 22.19 2.05
CA ASN A 177 3.58 23.64 1.96
C ASN A 177 2.13 24.10 2.13
N ASN A 178 1.18 23.38 1.54
CA ASN A 178 -0.25 23.66 1.73
C ASN A 178 -0.70 23.43 3.19
N LEU A 179 -0.13 22.45 3.89
CA LEU A 179 -0.43 22.21 5.31
C LEU A 179 0.05 23.34 6.23
N MET A 180 0.97 24.20 5.78
CA MET A 180 1.42 25.38 6.54
C MET A 180 0.40 26.51 6.54
N ASP A 181 -0.62 26.44 5.67
CA ASP A 181 -1.79 27.34 5.74
C ASP A 181 -2.77 26.84 6.80
N ASP A 182 -2.99 27.67 7.83
CA ASP A 182 -3.81 27.32 8.96
C ASP A 182 -5.27 27.01 8.57
N GLU A 183 -5.84 27.75 7.64
CA GLU A 183 -7.22 27.52 7.19
C GLU A 183 -7.32 26.18 6.47
N TYR A 184 -6.41 25.89 5.56
CA TYR A 184 -6.35 24.60 4.87
C TYR A 184 -6.15 23.43 5.85
N PHE A 185 -5.23 23.57 6.81
CA PHE A 185 -5.00 22.56 7.84
C PHE A 185 -6.26 22.28 8.67
N GLN A 186 -6.97 23.34 9.11
CA GLN A 186 -8.21 23.17 9.88
C GLN A 186 -9.34 22.52 9.06
N ILE A 187 -9.41 22.80 7.76
CA ILE A 187 -10.33 22.10 6.84
C ILE A 187 -10.01 20.61 6.80
N LEU A 188 -8.75 20.24 6.59
CA LEU A 188 -8.34 18.83 6.57
C LEU A 188 -8.53 18.14 7.91
N LYS A 189 -8.26 18.84 9.03
CA LYS A 189 -8.49 18.33 10.38
C LYS A 189 -9.96 18.00 10.64
N ARG A 190 -10.88 18.82 10.15
CA ARG A 190 -12.33 18.55 10.21
C ARG A 190 -12.71 17.35 9.34
N ARG A 191 -12.22 17.28 8.11
CA ARG A 191 -12.46 16.17 7.19
C ARG A 191 -11.81 14.86 7.65
N SER A 192 -10.75 14.91 8.45
CA SER A 192 -10.03 13.72 8.92
C SER A 192 -10.86 12.77 9.78
N LYS A 193 -12.02 13.21 10.28
CA LYS A 193 -12.98 12.35 10.98
C LYS A 193 -13.54 11.27 10.05
N ASP A 194 -13.71 11.60 8.76
CA ASP A 194 -14.23 10.69 7.73
C ASP A 194 -13.12 10.15 6.81
N SER A 195 -11.89 10.52 7.01
CA SER A 195 -10.56 10.11 6.45
C SER A 195 -10.45 9.80 4.95
N GLN A 196 -11.52 9.83 4.18
CA GLN A 196 -11.52 9.28 2.81
C GLN A 196 -10.92 10.21 1.75
N ASP A 197 -10.86 11.53 1.99
CA ASP A 197 -10.54 12.52 0.96
C ASP A 197 -9.21 13.28 1.17
N ILE A 198 -8.33 12.80 2.04
CA ILE A 198 -7.06 13.48 2.31
C ILE A 198 -5.94 12.88 1.46
N HIS A 199 -5.43 13.69 0.55
CA HIS A 199 -4.23 13.38 -0.20
C HIS A 199 -3.01 13.25 0.73
N PHE A 200 -2.13 12.28 0.49
CA PHE A 200 -1.00 12.00 1.38
C PHE A 200 -1.36 11.88 2.86
N TRP A 201 -2.31 11.01 3.16
CA TRP A 201 -2.79 10.79 4.54
C TRP A 201 -1.66 10.64 5.57
N SER A 202 -0.60 9.90 5.26
CA SER A 202 0.50 9.71 6.23
C SER A 202 1.26 11.00 6.53
N VAL A 203 1.41 11.90 5.55
CA VAL A 203 2.04 13.21 5.75
C VAL A 203 1.14 14.08 6.64
N PHE A 204 -0.15 14.10 6.35
CA PHE A 204 -1.12 14.81 7.17
C PHE A 204 -1.16 14.28 8.61
N ALA A 205 -1.25 12.96 8.81
CA ALA A 205 -1.31 12.33 10.12
C ALA A 205 -0.03 12.59 10.93
N TYR A 206 1.14 12.54 10.28
CA TYR A 206 2.42 12.88 10.88
C TYR A 206 2.48 14.35 11.34
N TYR A 207 2.09 15.28 10.48
CA TYR A 207 2.07 16.71 10.80
C TYR A 207 1.07 17.03 11.91
N LYS A 208 -0.15 16.51 11.82
CA LYS A 208 -1.20 16.69 12.84
C LYS A 208 -0.73 16.25 14.22
N ARG A 209 -0.10 15.07 14.33
CA ARG A 209 0.43 14.56 15.60
C ARG A 209 1.49 15.50 16.19
N ARG A 210 2.42 16.00 15.37
CA ARG A 210 3.46 16.92 15.85
C ARG A 210 2.88 18.25 16.34
N MET A 211 1.86 18.78 15.68
CA MET A 211 1.18 20.00 16.12
C MET A 211 0.42 19.78 17.44
N GLU A 212 -0.19 18.62 17.63
CA GLU A 212 -0.89 18.26 18.86
C GLU A 212 0.07 17.97 20.02
N ASP A 213 1.25 17.42 19.75
CA ASP A 213 2.30 17.14 20.75
C ASP A 213 3.15 18.38 21.08
N GLY A 214 2.93 19.53 20.44
CA GLY A 214 3.67 20.78 20.66
C GLY A 214 5.15 20.72 20.21
N LYS A 215 5.47 19.90 19.25
CA LYS A 215 6.83 19.66 18.72
C LYS A 215 6.99 20.14 17.29
#